data_bf0d26723bdbc38f7945d032d5e8693c
#
_entry.id   bf0d26723bdbc38f7945d032d5e8693c
#
_cell.length_a   1.000
_cell.length_b   1.000
_cell.length_c   1.000
_cell.angle_alpha   90.00
_cell.angle_beta   90.00
_cell.angle_gamma   90.00
#
_symmetry.space_group_name_H-M   'P 1'
#
loop_
_entity.id
_entity.type
_entity.pdbx_description
1 polymer ?
#
loop_
_entity_poly.entity_id
_entity_poly.type
_entity_poly.pdbx_seq_one_letter_code
_entity_poly.pdbx_strand_id
1 'polypeptide(L)'
;MLAIVAVLPLLLLSLAQSAPCADAGACRQAALDAAARGDFEAFHDLAWRAAQKGRPNDPELMYLLARAQSLSGRPGDALVMLRRLAQLGVRTDARENADFERVRRLPGWAELETLLDSSSGPPLTAPSAAAPAGAPRATPPVDPKPKAAPPPAASPTDAMPGRPATENAMRLGETAMNPVGLAYDSASRRFVLGDGDGNKLMVADEVFNHVNDLISAASGGFGRLSAVEIDTRRGDLWVTSSDGNGASSIHKLQLVSGRVLSQIALPSELEPIVVSDFAISDDGTLVLVDSQGARLLRVRSTGDRFDRPIALHVPTPSSIAPANGVTYVAHADGLSVVDTASGRVTSIQAAKGVSLTTLRRIRWARGGLIGIQEDGTGSRLVRIRLNSNRHRATAVEPLDGEVQSAGTALTISRDAAYYVANTPEGAAIRRVEIR
;
A
#
# COMPACT_ATOMS: atom_id res chain seq x y z
N MET A 1 23.27 -62.47 -0.23
CA MET A 1 22.29 -61.53 0.25
C MET A 1 22.61 -60.18 -0.36
N LEU A 2 21.96 -59.79 -1.47
CA LEU A 2 22.12 -58.49 -2.15
C LEU A 2 21.05 -57.55 -1.59
N ALA A 3 21.49 -56.44 -0.97
CA ALA A 3 20.61 -55.36 -0.52
C ALA A 3 20.34 -54.42 -1.68
N ILE A 4 19.10 -54.33 -2.15
CA ILE A 4 18.64 -53.35 -3.15
C ILE A 4 18.34 -52.09 -2.39
N VAL A 5 19.15 -51.04 -2.61
CA VAL A 5 18.89 -49.67 -2.14
C VAL A 5 17.95 -49.01 -3.16
N ALA A 6 16.70 -48.82 -2.79
CA ALA A 6 15.72 -48.06 -3.55
C ALA A 6 16.00 -46.58 -3.35
N VAL A 7 16.49 -45.90 -4.39
CA VAL A 7 16.64 -44.43 -4.48
C VAL A 7 15.28 -43.86 -4.90
N LEU A 8 14.58 -43.22 -3.93
CA LEU A 8 13.36 -42.46 -4.21
C LEU A 8 13.74 -41.12 -4.82
N PRO A 9 13.23 -40.74 -5.99
CA PRO A 9 13.47 -39.40 -6.51
C PRO A 9 12.66 -38.38 -5.71
N LEU A 10 13.36 -37.47 -5.00
CA LEU A 10 12.77 -36.26 -4.44
C LEU A 10 12.28 -35.38 -5.59
N LEU A 11 10.98 -35.32 -5.81
CA LEU A 11 10.36 -34.28 -6.63
C LEU A 11 10.52 -32.94 -5.90
N LEU A 12 11.51 -32.15 -6.30
CA LEU A 12 11.62 -30.74 -5.97
C LEU A 12 10.47 -30.00 -6.68
N LEU A 13 9.35 -29.78 -5.99
CA LEU A 13 8.39 -28.76 -6.42
C LEU A 13 9.10 -27.39 -6.32
N SER A 14 9.62 -26.94 -7.44
CA SER A 14 10.04 -25.56 -7.63
C SER A 14 8.81 -24.67 -7.47
N LEU A 15 8.66 -24.00 -6.33
CA LEU A 15 7.79 -22.84 -6.19
C LEU A 15 8.32 -21.76 -7.15
N ALA A 16 7.81 -21.75 -8.37
CA ALA A 16 8.08 -20.71 -9.34
C ALA A 16 7.57 -19.39 -8.77
N GLN A 17 8.44 -18.62 -8.14
CA GLN A 17 8.18 -17.22 -7.84
C GLN A 17 7.96 -16.53 -9.18
N SER A 18 6.74 -16.04 -9.41
CA SER A 18 6.40 -15.31 -10.64
C SER A 18 7.37 -14.14 -10.79
N ALA A 19 8.17 -14.18 -11.86
CA ALA A 19 9.10 -13.09 -12.17
C ALA A 19 8.33 -11.76 -12.20
N PRO A 20 8.89 -10.67 -11.64
CA PRO A 20 8.22 -9.38 -11.62
C PRO A 20 8.00 -8.91 -13.07
N CYS A 21 6.73 -8.71 -13.45
CA CYS A 21 6.39 -8.14 -14.75
C CYS A 21 6.88 -6.68 -14.85
N ALA A 22 7.44 -6.29 -15.99
CA ALA A 22 8.12 -5.01 -16.17
C ALA A 22 7.15 -3.81 -16.17
N ASP A 23 6.03 -3.92 -16.87
CA ASP A 23 5.04 -2.86 -17.08
C ASP A 23 3.60 -3.38 -16.98
N ALA A 24 2.61 -2.49 -17.14
CA ALA A 24 1.20 -2.84 -17.06
C ALA A 24 0.78 -3.86 -18.12
N GLY A 25 1.29 -3.75 -19.34
CA GLY A 25 0.98 -4.67 -20.44
C GLY A 25 1.51 -6.08 -20.19
N ALA A 26 2.77 -6.19 -19.75
CA ALA A 26 3.39 -7.46 -19.38
C ALA A 26 2.67 -8.13 -18.20
N CYS A 27 2.28 -7.32 -17.17
CA CYS A 27 1.50 -7.84 -16.06
C CYS A 27 0.10 -8.30 -16.49
N ARG A 28 -0.57 -7.56 -17.36
CA ARG A 28 -1.87 -7.92 -17.92
C ARG A 28 -1.80 -9.26 -18.68
N GLN A 29 -0.81 -9.43 -19.54
CA GLN A 29 -0.65 -10.67 -20.29
C GLN A 29 -0.38 -11.86 -19.37
N ALA A 30 0.56 -11.71 -18.43
CA ALA A 30 0.85 -12.74 -17.44
C ALA A 30 -0.37 -13.10 -16.57
N ALA A 31 -1.20 -12.10 -16.24
CA ALA A 31 -2.45 -12.31 -15.53
C ALA A 31 -3.44 -13.16 -16.33
N LEU A 32 -3.62 -12.87 -17.63
CA LEU A 32 -4.48 -13.66 -18.51
C LEU A 32 -3.98 -15.10 -18.67
N ASP A 33 -2.66 -15.29 -18.76
CA ASP A 33 -2.04 -16.62 -18.83
C ASP A 33 -2.27 -17.41 -17.53
N ALA A 34 -2.20 -16.75 -16.36
CA ALA A 34 -2.52 -17.37 -15.07
C ALA A 34 -4.00 -17.77 -14.99
N ALA A 35 -4.91 -16.91 -15.44
CA ALA A 35 -6.35 -17.19 -15.51
C ALA A 35 -6.63 -18.42 -16.41
N ALA A 36 -5.98 -18.51 -17.56
CA ALA A 36 -6.13 -19.63 -18.49
C ALA A 36 -5.68 -20.98 -17.90
N ARG A 37 -4.73 -20.95 -16.95
CA ARG A 37 -4.28 -22.15 -16.20
C ARG A 37 -5.12 -22.45 -14.96
N GLY A 38 -6.11 -21.61 -14.63
CA GLY A 38 -6.89 -21.73 -13.40
C GLY A 38 -6.12 -21.33 -12.13
N ASP A 39 -4.97 -20.68 -12.25
CA ASP A 39 -4.19 -20.16 -11.12
C ASP A 39 -4.74 -18.78 -10.72
N PHE A 40 -5.83 -18.79 -9.97
CA PHE A 40 -6.57 -17.57 -9.64
C PHE A 40 -5.87 -16.67 -8.63
N GLU A 41 -4.98 -17.20 -7.79
CA GLU A 41 -4.15 -16.37 -6.91
C GLU A 41 -3.07 -15.62 -7.71
N ALA A 42 -2.36 -16.32 -8.60
CA ALA A 42 -1.43 -15.64 -9.49
C ALA A 42 -2.14 -14.66 -10.44
N PHE A 43 -3.36 -15.01 -10.92
CA PHE A 43 -4.19 -14.10 -11.70
C PHE A 43 -4.48 -12.81 -10.93
N HIS A 44 -4.88 -12.92 -9.66
CA HIS A 44 -5.14 -11.76 -8.80
C HIS A 44 -3.88 -10.90 -8.61
N ASP A 45 -2.75 -11.51 -8.22
CA ASP A 45 -1.51 -10.78 -7.94
C ASP A 45 -1.01 -10.02 -9.17
N LEU A 46 -1.10 -10.63 -10.36
CA LEU A 46 -0.66 -10.04 -11.61
C LEU A 46 -1.63 -8.96 -12.12
N ALA A 47 -2.94 -9.17 -12.00
CA ALA A 47 -3.95 -8.16 -12.34
C ALA A 47 -3.86 -6.94 -11.42
N TRP A 48 -3.61 -7.15 -10.13
CA TRP A 48 -3.34 -6.08 -9.16
C TRP A 48 -2.11 -5.25 -9.56
N ARG A 49 -1.00 -5.91 -9.91
CA ARG A 49 0.21 -5.22 -10.39
C ARG A 49 -0.02 -4.48 -11.70
N ALA A 50 -0.81 -5.04 -12.61
CA ALA A 50 -1.18 -4.37 -13.86
C ALA A 50 -1.95 -3.08 -13.57
N ALA A 51 -2.95 -3.11 -12.69
CA ALA A 51 -3.72 -1.94 -12.28
C ALA A 51 -2.84 -0.87 -11.62
N GLN A 52 -1.88 -1.27 -10.77
CA GLN A 52 -0.94 -0.34 -10.15
C GLN A 52 0.01 0.33 -11.13
N LYS A 53 0.50 -0.41 -12.13
CA LYS A 53 1.46 0.11 -13.13
C LYS A 53 0.78 0.85 -14.28
N GLY A 54 -0.53 0.64 -14.48
CA GLY A 54 -1.33 1.26 -15.53
C GLY A 54 -1.68 2.72 -15.25
N ARG A 55 -2.46 3.30 -16.16
CA ARG A 55 -3.03 4.63 -15.96
C ARG A 55 -4.05 4.59 -14.82
N PRO A 56 -4.14 5.63 -14.00
CA PRO A 56 -5.22 5.75 -13.02
C PRO A 56 -6.59 5.62 -13.69
N ASN A 57 -7.49 4.83 -13.11
CA ASN A 57 -8.83 4.56 -13.63
C ASN A 57 -8.85 3.95 -15.06
N ASP A 58 -7.84 3.19 -15.43
CA ASP A 58 -7.86 2.42 -16.68
C ASP A 58 -8.97 1.36 -16.61
N PRO A 59 -10.05 1.47 -17.44
CA PRO A 59 -11.21 0.59 -17.28
C PRO A 59 -10.91 -0.88 -17.57
N GLU A 60 -10.00 -1.16 -18.52
CA GLU A 60 -9.64 -2.54 -18.86
C GLU A 60 -8.88 -3.21 -17.72
N LEU A 61 -7.94 -2.50 -17.09
CA LEU A 61 -7.17 -3.01 -15.97
C LEU A 61 -8.02 -3.16 -14.71
N MET A 62 -8.94 -2.22 -14.47
CA MET A 62 -9.91 -2.31 -13.37
C MET A 62 -10.86 -3.51 -13.56
N TYR A 63 -11.34 -3.74 -14.77
CA TYR A 63 -12.20 -4.87 -15.07
C TYR A 63 -11.45 -6.20 -14.95
N LEU A 64 -10.22 -6.26 -15.45
CA LEU A 64 -9.33 -7.43 -15.28
C LEU A 64 -9.15 -7.76 -13.78
N LEU A 65 -8.89 -6.74 -12.97
CA LEU A 65 -8.74 -6.90 -11.52
C LEU A 65 -10.04 -7.36 -10.86
N ALA A 66 -11.20 -6.80 -11.24
CA ALA A 66 -12.50 -7.25 -10.72
C ALA A 66 -12.74 -8.75 -10.98
N ARG A 67 -12.43 -9.23 -12.20
CA ARG A 67 -12.51 -10.66 -12.53
C ARG A 67 -11.58 -11.50 -11.66
N ALA A 68 -10.34 -11.07 -11.54
CA ALA A 68 -9.34 -11.76 -10.75
C ALA A 68 -9.74 -11.83 -9.27
N GLN A 69 -10.26 -10.75 -8.71
CA GLN A 69 -10.81 -10.70 -7.34
C GLN A 69 -11.97 -11.67 -7.15
N SER A 70 -12.91 -11.71 -8.09
CA SER A 70 -14.04 -12.63 -8.01
C SER A 70 -13.61 -14.10 -8.00
N LEU A 71 -12.72 -14.47 -8.91
CA LEU A 71 -12.25 -15.85 -9.08
C LEU A 71 -11.32 -16.30 -7.95
N SER A 72 -10.51 -15.40 -7.38
CA SER A 72 -9.61 -15.70 -6.25
C SER A 72 -10.29 -15.66 -4.87
N GLY A 73 -11.64 -15.66 -4.83
CA GLY A 73 -12.39 -15.70 -3.56
C GLY A 73 -12.55 -14.37 -2.86
N ARG A 74 -12.38 -13.25 -3.57
CA ARG A 74 -12.55 -11.88 -3.08
C ARG A 74 -13.74 -11.17 -3.73
N PRO A 75 -14.97 -11.76 -3.69
CA PRO A 75 -16.11 -11.20 -4.45
C PRO A 75 -16.56 -9.82 -3.93
N GLY A 76 -16.31 -9.49 -2.67
CA GLY A 76 -16.57 -8.16 -2.10
C GLY A 76 -15.72 -7.09 -2.77
N ASP A 77 -14.43 -7.38 -3.00
CA ASP A 77 -13.50 -6.47 -3.67
C ASP A 77 -13.91 -6.28 -5.14
N ALA A 78 -14.30 -7.38 -5.79
CA ALA A 78 -14.82 -7.33 -7.16
C ALA A 78 -16.09 -6.45 -7.26
N LEU A 79 -17.02 -6.54 -6.30
CA LEU A 79 -18.23 -5.72 -6.25
C LEU A 79 -17.89 -4.22 -6.20
N VAL A 80 -16.93 -3.84 -5.36
CA VAL A 80 -16.50 -2.43 -5.27
C VAL A 80 -15.82 -1.97 -6.55
N MET A 81 -14.99 -2.81 -7.16
CA MET A 81 -14.33 -2.46 -8.42
C MET A 81 -15.33 -2.30 -9.56
N LEU A 82 -16.34 -3.17 -9.66
CA LEU A 82 -17.43 -3.06 -10.63
C LEU A 82 -18.28 -1.81 -10.38
N ARG A 83 -18.59 -1.50 -9.12
CA ARG A 83 -19.31 -0.26 -8.77
C ARG A 83 -18.50 0.96 -9.21
N ARG A 84 -17.19 0.93 -9.02
CA ARG A 84 -16.30 2.00 -9.47
C ARG A 84 -16.34 2.18 -10.98
N LEU A 85 -16.30 1.10 -11.76
CA LEU A 85 -16.43 1.15 -13.22
C LEU A 85 -17.76 1.76 -13.64
N ALA A 86 -18.87 1.34 -13.01
CA ALA A 86 -20.19 1.88 -13.29
C ALA A 86 -20.28 3.38 -12.97
N GLN A 87 -19.71 3.84 -11.87
CA GLN A 87 -19.63 5.25 -11.50
C GLN A 87 -18.79 6.10 -12.48
N LEU A 88 -17.80 5.48 -13.13
CA LEU A 88 -17.05 6.11 -14.21
C LEU A 88 -17.79 6.08 -15.55
N GLY A 89 -19.06 5.60 -15.57
CA GLY A 89 -19.88 5.46 -16.77
C GLY A 89 -19.50 4.26 -17.64
N VAL A 90 -18.65 3.37 -17.15
CA VAL A 90 -18.19 2.19 -17.89
C VAL A 90 -19.17 1.05 -17.72
N ARG A 91 -19.72 0.58 -18.84
CA ARG A 91 -20.57 -0.61 -18.89
C ARG A 91 -19.72 -1.89 -18.89
N THR A 92 -20.14 -2.92 -18.16
CA THR A 92 -19.47 -4.22 -18.10
C THR A 92 -20.47 -5.36 -18.35
N ASP A 93 -19.99 -6.54 -18.73
CA ASP A 93 -20.77 -7.78 -18.88
C ASP A 93 -21.00 -8.53 -17.54
N ALA A 94 -20.84 -7.85 -16.41
CA ALA A 94 -20.83 -8.49 -15.09
C ALA A 94 -22.14 -9.23 -14.74
N ARG A 95 -23.25 -8.92 -15.43
CA ARG A 95 -24.55 -9.59 -15.25
C ARG A 95 -24.52 -11.00 -15.84
N GLU A 96 -23.93 -11.16 -17.00
CA GLU A 96 -23.93 -12.39 -17.80
C GLU A 96 -22.69 -13.22 -17.59
N ASN A 97 -21.57 -12.60 -17.20
CA ASN A 97 -20.28 -13.25 -17.09
C ASN A 97 -20.24 -14.17 -15.86
N ALA A 98 -19.93 -15.46 -16.11
CA ALA A 98 -19.85 -16.49 -15.06
C ALA A 98 -18.79 -16.17 -13.98
N ASP A 99 -17.73 -15.45 -14.35
CA ASP A 99 -16.67 -15.07 -13.40
C ASP A 99 -17.21 -14.25 -12.21
N PHE A 100 -18.36 -13.59 -12.37
CA PHE A 100 -18.99 -12.77 -11.32
C PHE A 100 -20.16 -13.45 -10.61
N GLU A 101 -20.36 -14.75 -10.76
CA GLU A 101 -21.50 -15.45 -10.12
C GLU A 101 -21.51 -15.26 -8.58
N ARG A 102 -20.34 -15.29 -7.95
CA ARG A 102 -20.20 -15.07 -6.49
C ARG A 102 -20.50 -13.62 -6.10
N VAL A 103 -20.17 -12.67 -6.96
CA VAL A 103 -20.43 -11.24 -6.73
C VAL A 103 -21.93 -10.94 -6.79
N ARG A 104 -22.65 -11.55 -7.72
CA ARG A 104 -24.11 -11.39 -7.86
C ARG A 104 -24.92 -11.85 -6.64
N ARG A 105 -24.34 -12.72 -5.80
CA ARG A 105 -24.96 -13.20 -4.56
C ARG A 105 -24.75 -12.28 -3.36
N LEU A 106 -23.96 -11.21 -3.50
CA LEU A 106 -23.64 -10.32 -2.39
C LEU A 106 -24.73 -9.28 -2.13
N PRO A 107 -24.94 -8.88 -0.87
CA PRO A 107 -25.65 -7.65 -0.56
C PRO A 107 -24.98 -6.47 -1.30
N GLY A 108 -25.79 -5.60 -1.88
CA GLY A 108 -25.29 -4.46 -2.69
C GLY A 108 -25.15 -4.76 -4.19
N TRP A 109 -25.41 -5.99 -4.66
CA TRP A 109 -25.48 -6.27 -6.09
C TRP A 109 -26.64 -5.49 -6.77
N ALA A 110 -27.81 -5.43 -6.15
CA ALA A 110 -28.97 -4.69 -6.68
C ALA A 110 -28.67 -3.19 -6.89
N GLU A 111 -27.89 -2.60 -5.99
CA GLU A 111 -27.42 -1.21 -6.16
C GLU A 111 -26.47 -1.07 -7.34
N LEU A 112 -25.57 -2.04 -7.53
CA LEU A 112 -24.68 -2.07 -8.68
C LEU A 112 -25.45 -2.22 -9.99
N GLU A 113 -26.49 -3.07 -10.04
CA GLU A 113 -27.34 -3.23 -11.22
C GLU A 113 -27.97 -1.91 -11.65
N THR A 114 -28.49 -1.13 -10.71
CA THR A 114 -29.05 0.20 -10.98
C THR A 114 -28.00 1.15 -11.59
N LEU A 115 -26.74 1.09 -11.10
CA LEU A 115 -25.65 1.88 -11.69
C LEU A 115 -25.27 1.41 -13.10
N LEU A 116 -25.26 0.10 -13.33
CA LEU A 116 -24.96 -0.47 -14.65
C LEU A 116 -26.01 -0.09 -15.70
N ASP A 117 -27.30 0.07 -15.31
CA ASP A 117 -28.36 0.50 -16.19
C ASP A 117 -28.17 1.97 -16.63
N SER A 118 -27.58 2.79 -15.80
CA SER A 118 -27.27 4.19 -16.12
C SER A 118 -26.00 4.38 -16.93
N SER A 119 -25.19 3.34 -17.08
CA SER A 119 -23.92 3.39 -17.81
C SER A 119 -24.14 3.31 -19.31
N SER A 120 -23.56 4.23 -20.08
CA SER A 120 -23.67 4.30 -21.55
C SER A 120 -22.35 3.93 -22.21
N GLY A 121 -22.39 3.05 -23.21
CA GLY A 121 -21.21 2.63 -23.96
C GLY A 121 -21.20 1.13 -24.27
N PRO A 122 -20.30 0.65 -25.14
CA PRO A 122 -20.13 -0.77 -25.34
C PRO A 122 -19.62 -1.44 -24.06
N PRO A 123 -20.17 -2.62 -23.68
CA PRO A 123 -19.72 -3.29 -22.47
C PRO A 123 -18.27 -3.77 -22.61
N LEU A 124 -17.47 -3.57 -21.56
CA LEU A 124 -16.22 -4.28 -21.40
C LEU A 124 -16.55 -5.76 -21.18
N THR A 125 -15.97 -6.60 -22.02
CA THR A 125 -16.15 -8.04 -21.95
C THR A 125 -14.80 -8.72 -21.64
N ALA A 126 -14.88 -9.89 -21.04
CA ALA A 126 -13.70 -10.71 -20.86
C ALA A 126 -13.08 -11.03 -22.23
N PRO A 127 -11.74 -10.95 -22.38
CA PRO A 127 -11.10 -11.54 -23.55
C PRO A 127 -11.45 -13.03 -23.56
N SER A 128 -12.08 -13.48 -24.65
CA SER A 128 -12.43 -14.90 -24.82
C SER A 128 -11.16 -15.74 -24.77
N ALA A 129 -11.14 -16.79 -23.99
CA ALA A 129 -10.01 -17.71 -23.85
C ALA A 129 -9.80 -18.63 -25.08
N ALA A 130 -10.34 -18.27 -26.24
CA ALA A 130 -10.22 -19.07 -27.46
C ALA A 130 -10.10 -18.21 -28.71
N ALA A 131 -8.88 -17.77 -29.03
CA ALA A 131 -8.42 -17.64 -30.43
C ALA A 131 -6.89 -17.64 -30.47
N PRO A 132 -6.22 -18.50 -31.23
CA PRO A 132 -4.78 -18.44 -31.45
C PRO A 132 -4.42 -17.15 -32.19
N ALA A 133 -3.26 -16.60 -31.83
CA ALA A 133 -2.70 -15.39 -32.43
C ALA A 133 -2.65 -15.55 -33.96
N GLY A 134 -3.45 -14.79 -34.66
CA GLY A 134 -3.48 -14.71 -36.12
C GLY A 134 -3.56 -13.27 -36.58
N ALA A 135 -2.44 -12.83 -37.18
CA ALA A 135 -2.23 -11.69 -38.06
C ALA A 135 -2.36 -10.24 -37.50
N PRO A 136 -1.40 -9.37 -37.82
CA PRO A 136 -1.41 -7.97 -37.44
C PRO A 136 -2.55 -7.23 -38.15
N ARG A 137 -3.43 -6.62 -37.36
CA ARG A 137 -4.51 -5.78 -37.86
C ARG A 137 -3.89 -4.47 -38.36
N ALA A 138 -4.03 -4.20 -39.64
CA ALA A 138 -3.61 -2.98 -40.27
C ALA A 138 -4.32 -1.77 -39.59
N THR A 139 -3.53 -0.79 -39.18
CA THR A 139 -4.03 0.50 -38.70
C THR A 139 -4.67 1.28 -39.84
N PRO A 140 -5.88 1.86 -39.68
CA PRO A 140 -6.41 2.81 -40.64
C PRO A 140 -5.56 4.09 -40.67
N PRO A 141 -5.45 4.77 -41.81
CA PRO A 141 -4.68 6.00 -41.93
C PRO A 141 -5.34 7.11 -41.07
N VAL A 142 -4.50 7.77 -40.25
CA VAL A 142 -4.91 8.92 -39.46
C VAL A 142 -4.84 10.16 -40.34
N ASP A 143 -5.99 10.80 -40.58
CA ASP A 143 -6.04 12.11 -41.20
C ASP A 143 -5.40 13.16 -40.29
N PRO A 144 -4.62 14.11 -40.84
CA PRO A 144 -3.95 15.12 -40.03
C PRO A 144 -4.95 16.15 -39.50
N LYS A 145 -5.08 16.20 -38.17
CA LYS A 145 -5.85 17.20 -37.45
C LYS A 145 -5.22 18.59 -37.61
N PRO A 146 -6.02 19.66 -37.82
CA PRO A 146 -5.51 21.01 -37.97
C PRO A 146 -4.77 21.47 -36.68
N LYS A 147 -3.61 22.09 -36.91
CA LYS A 147 -2.74 22.65 -35.89
C LYS A 147 -3.45 23.81 -35.17
N ALA A 148 -3.81 23.62 -33.90
CA ALA A 148 -4.31 24.69 -33.06
C ALA A 148 -3.20 25.73 -32.79
N ALA A 149 -3.54 27.03 -32.88
CA ALA A 149 -2.64 28.11 -32.58
C ALA A 149 -2.23 28.11 -31.09
N PRO A 150 -0.99 28.51 -30.76
CA PRO A 150 -0.54 28.56 -29.39
C PRO A 150 -1.28 29.66 -28.60
N PRO A 151 -1.62 29.44 -27.33
CA PRO A 151 -2.16 30.48 -26.46
C PRO A 151 -1.11 31.56 -26.20
N PRO A 152 -1.53 32.79 -25.89
CA PRO A 152 -0.61 33.91 -25.67
C PRO A 152 0.26 33.66 -24.45
N ALA A 153 1.55 33.99 -24.57
CA ALA A 153 2.53 33.85 -23.53
C ALA A 153 2.16 34.70 -22.30
N ALA A 154 2.01 34.04 -21.15
CA ALA A 154 1.95 34.72 -19.87
C ALA A 154 3.31 35.31 -19.55
N SER A 155 3.32 36.57 -19.10
CA SER A 155 4.52 37.30 -18.68
C SER A 155 5.25 36.54 -17.56
N PRO A 156 6.60 36.55 -17.54
CA PRO A 156 7.35 35.91 -16.48
C PRO A 156 7.23 36.72 -15.19
N THR A 157 6.44 36.20 -14.25
CA THR A 157 6.55 36.61 -12.85
C THR A 157 7.69 35.80 -12.26
N ASP A 158 8.65 36.48 -11.63
CA ASP A 158 9.80 35.88 -10.94
C ASP A 158 9.37 34.76 -10.01
N ALA A 159 9.40 33.52 -10.48
CA ALA A 159 9.19 32.35 -9.68
C ALA A 159 10.54 31.96 -9.05
N MET A 160 10.68 32.19 -7.77
CA MET A 160 11.65 31.49 -6.94
C MET A 160 11.54 29.94 -7.19
N PRO A 161 12.65 29.16 -7.11
CA PRO A 161 12.60 27.72 -7.38
C PRO A 161 11.55 27.08 -6.51
N GLY A 162 10.53 26.54 -7.18
CA GLY A 162 9.25 26.18 -6.61
C GLY A 162 9.36 25.16 -5.48
N ARG A 163 8.88 25.57 -4.32
CA ARG A 163 8.50 24.70 -3.22
C ARG A 163 7.45 23.71 -3.72
N PRO A 164 7.53 22.43 -3.39
CA PRO A 164 6.49 21.47 -3.79
C PRO A 164 5.13 21.95 -3.26
N ALA A 165 4.14 21.98 -4.14
CA ALA A 165 2.79 22.40 -3.76
C ALA A 165 2.19 21.34 -2.83
N THR A 166 1.78 21.75 -1.64
CA THR A 166 1.02 20.93 -0.71
C THR A 166 -0.45 21.10 -1.03
N GLU A 167 -1.12 20.01 -1.34
CA GLU A 167 -2.54 19.99 -1.65
C GLU A 167 -3.32 19.19 -0.57
N ASN A 168 -4.53 19.65 -0.25
CA ASN A 168 -5.46 18.80 0.50
C ASN A 168 -5.98 17.72 -0.43
N ALA A 169 -5.47 16.50 -0.29
CA ALA A 169 -5.97 15.37 -1.04
C ALA A 169 -7.40 15.01 -0.61
N MET A 170 -7.70 15.15 0.70
CA MET A 170 -9.01 14.79 1.24
C MET A 170 -9.26 15.35 2.63
N ARG A 171 -10.48 15.82 2.92
CA ARG A 171 -10.92 16.12 4.29
C ARG A 171 -11.45 14.85 4.95
N LEU A 172 -11.06 14.62 6.20
CA LEU A 172 -11.46 13.45 6.99
C LEU A 172 -12.63 13.73 7.94
N GLY A 173 -12.81 14.99 8.33
CA GLY A 173 -13.84 15.43 9.24
C GLY A 173 -13.53 16.78 9.85
N GLU A 174 -14.47 17.33 10.63
CA GLU A 174 -14.34 18.63 11.29
C GLU A 174 -13.60 18.54 12.63
N THR A 175 -13.37 17.34 13.15
CA THR A 175 -12.67 17.10 14.40
C THR A 175 -11.26 16.59 14.16
N ALA A 176 -10.35 16.91 15.07
CA ALA A 176 -9.03 16.28 15.11
C ALA A 176 -9.18 14.77 15.33
N MET A 177 -8.31 13.99 14.77
CA MET A 177 -8.25 12.54 14.96
C MET A 177 -6.85 12.09 15.38
N ASN A 178 -6.76 10.90 15.95
CA ASN A 178 -5.52 10.25 16.33
C ASN A 178 -5.19 9.10 15.34
N PRO A 179 -4.63 9.39 14.16
CA PRO A 179 -4.35 8.36 13.16
C PRO A 179 -3.16 7.51 13.60
N VAL A 180 -3.36 6.20 13.70
CA VAL A 180 -2.32 5.23 14.06
C VAL A 180 -1.61 4.63 12.85
N GLY A 181 -2.14 4.85 11.66
CA GLY A 181 -1.54 4.45 10.39
C GLY A 181 -2.31 5.01 9.21
N LEU A 182 -1.65 5.05 8.06
CA LEU A 182 -2.23 5.47 6.78
C LEU A 182 -1.64 4.59 5.68
N ALA A 183 -2.48 3.98 4.88
CA ALA A 183 -2.09 3.24 3.69
C ALA A 183 -2.92 3.70 2.49
N TYR A 184 -2.35 3.63 1.29
CA TYR A 184 -3.01 4.07 0.05
C TYR A 184 -3.13 2.92 -0.94
N ASP A 185 -4.36 2.62 -1.33
CA ASP A 185 -4.68 1.71 -2.42
C ASP A 185 -4.71 2.48 -3.74
N SER A 186 -3.62 2.39 -4.50
CA SER A 186 -3.51 3.08 -5.78
C SER A 186 -4.39 2.46 -6.89
N ALA A 187 -4.87 1.23 -6.73
CA ALA A 187 -5.75 0.57 -7.70
C ALA A 187 -7.19 1.08 -7.58
N SER A 188 -7.72 1.22 -6.36
CA SER A 188 -9.05 1.77 -6.13
C SER A 188 -9.06 3.26 -5.75
N ARG A 189 -7.90 3.89 -5.60
CA ARG A 189 -7.73 5.30 -5.20
C ARG A 189 -8.40 5.62 -3.86
N ARG A 190 -8.12 4.78 -2.87
CA ARG A 190 -8.66 4.95 -1.51
C ARG A 190 -7.54 4.91 -0.48
N PHE A 191 -7.72 5.68 0.56
CA PHE A 191 -6.91 5.60 1.75
C PHE A 191 -7.59 4.67 2.75
N VAL A 192 -6.79 3.88 3.46
CA VAL A 192 -7.20 3.16 4.67
C VAL A 192 -6.40 3.74 5.83
N LEU A 193 -7.09 4.11 6.88
CA LEU A 193 -6.47 4.69 8.07
C LEU A 193 -7.05 4.07 9.34
N GLY A 194 -6.20 3.93 10.34
CA GLY A 194 -6.60 3.54 11.68
C GLY A 194 -6.93 4.77 12.52
N ASP A 195 -8.08 4.80 13.16
CA ASP A 195 -8.43 5.77 14.16
C ASP A 195 -8.15 5.16 15.55
N GLY A 196 -7.13 5.68 16.22
CA GLY A 196 -6.70 5.18 17.52
C GLY A 196 -7.68 5.47 18.65
N ASP A 197 -8.42 6.58 18.59
CA ASP A 197 -9.39 6.98 19.60
C ASP A 197 -10.72 6.26 19.40
N GLY A 198 -11.20 6.19 18.14
CA GLY A 198 -12.40 5.45 17.78
C GLY A 198 -12.19 3.94 17.70
N ASN A 199 -10.95 3.48 17.74
CA ASN A 199 -10.55 2.08 17.64
C ASN A 199 -11.22 1.36 16.46
N LYS A 200 -11.10 1.94 15.28
CA LYS A 200 -11.69 1.47 14.02
C LYS A 200 -10.79 1.73 12.82
N LEU A 201 -11.03 0.99 11.76
CA LEU A 201 -10.48 1.29 10.46
C LEU A 201 -11.49 2.10 9.64
N MET A 202 -10.99 3.12 8.98
CA MET A 202 -11.76 3.97 8.08
C MET A 202 -11.23 3.86 6.67
N VAL A 203 -12.11 4.03 5.70
CA VAL A 203 -11.76 4.15 4.29
C VAL A 203 -12.18 5.53 3.79
N ALA A 204 -11.26 6.18 3.09
CA ALA A 204 -11.47 7.50 2.52
C ALA A 204 -11.27 7.43 1.00
N ASP A 205 -12.33 7.67 0.23
CA ASP A 205 -12.31 7.60 -1.23
C ASP A 205 -11.88 8.95 -1.81
N GLU A 206 -10.70 8.97 -2.45
CA GLU A 206 -10.09 10.19 -2.99
C GLU A 206 -10.92 10.83 -4.11
N VAL A 207 -11.68 10.04 -4.86
CA VAL A 207 -12.42 10.53 -6.02
C VAL A 207 -13.78 11.08 -5.63
N PHE A 208 -14.47 10.41 -4.71
CA PHE A 208 -15.80 10.85 -4.27
C PHE A 208 -15.76 11.76 -3.04
N ASN A 209 -14.56 11.99 -2.48
CA ASN A 209 -14.37 12.76 -1.25
C ASN A 209 -15.29 12.28 -0.12
N HIS A 210 -15.32 10.96 0.08
CA HIS A 210 -16.21 10.30 1.01
C HIS A 210 -15.44 9.47 2.01
N VAL A 211 -15.79 9.57 3.29
CA VAL A 211 -15.15 8.84 4.39
C VAL A 211 -16.18 7.94 5.05
N ASN A 212 -15.84 6.68 5.22
CA ASN A 212 -16.69 5.68 5.88
C ASN A 212 -15.88 4.84 6.86
N ASP A 213 -16.57 4.30 7.85
CA ASP A 213 -16.02 3.23 8.66
C ASP A 213 -15.91 1.95 7.82
N LEU A 214 -14.73 1.36 7.79
CA LEU A 214 -14.50 0.07 7.13
C LEU A 214 -14.88 -1.07 8.07
N ILE A 215 -14.36 -1.05 9.30
CA ILE A 215 -14.65 -2.03 10.34
C ILE A 215 -14.27 -1.49 11.71
N SER A 216 -15.13 -1.72 12.70
CA SER A 216 -14.81 -1.46 14.10
C SER A 216 -13.92 -2.54 14.70
N ALA A 217 -13.19 -2.25 15.76
CA ALA A 217 -12.38 -3.23 16.46
C ALA A 217 -13.22 -4.41 16.98
N ALA A 218 -14.41 -4.14 17.50
CA ALA A 218 -15.32 -5.18 17.98
C ALA A 218 -15.75 -6.14 16.86
N SER A 219 -16.04 -5.62 15.66
CA SER A 219 -16.41 -6.45 14.51
C SER A 219 -15.22 -7.17 13.88
N GLY A 220 -14.03 -6.58 13.95
CA GLY A 220 -12.78 -7.13 13.43
C GLY A 220 -12.07 -8.09 14.37
N GLY A 221 -12.50 -8.15 15.64
CA GLY A 221 -11.86 -8.99 16.67
C GLY A 221 -10.43 -8.53 17.01
N PHE A 222 -10.12 -7.23 16.82
CA PHE A 222 -8.84 -6.68 17.21
C PHE A 222 -8.96 -5.72 18.40
N GLY A 223 -7.88 -5.63 19.18
CA GLY A 223 -7.75 -4.71 20.29
C GLY A 223 -7.40 -3.29 19.82
N ARG A 224 -6.60 -2.58 20.62
CA ARG A 224 -6.15 -1.22 20.27
C ARG A 224 -5.24 -1.26 19.04
N LEU A 225 -5.63 -0.53 17.99
CA LEU A 225 -4.87 -0.44 16.75
C LEU A 225 -3.53 0.30 16.95
N SER A 226 -2.48 -0.14 16.29
CA SER A 226 -1.16 0.49 16.35
C SER A 226 -0.54 0.83 14.99
N ALA A 227 -0.83 0.06 13.93
CA ALA A 227 -0.37 0.39 12.58
C ALA A 227 -1.26 -0.25 11.51
N VAL A 228 -1.25 0.35 10.32
CA VAL A 228 -1.99 -0.10 9.12
C VAL A 228 -1.06 -0.06 7.92
N GLU A 229 -1.05 -1.12 7.11
CA GLU A 229 -0.24 -1.21 5.89
C GLU A 229 -0.96 -2.03 4.82
N ILE A 230 -0.73 -1.73 3.54
CA ILE A 230 -1.22 -2.51 2.40
C ILE A 230 -0.06 -3.24 1.75
N ASP A 231 -0.16 -4.56 1.60
CA ASP A 231 0.75 -5.30 0.72
C ASP A 231 0.44 -4.93 -0.75
N THR A 232 1.20 -3.98 -1.27
CA THR A 232 1.02 -3.46 -2.63
C THR A 232 1.29 -4.50 -3.72
N ARG A 233 1.77 -5.68 -3.38
CA ARG A 233 1.98 -6.79 -4.34
C ARG A 233 0.76 -7.68 -4.44
N ARG A 234 -0.02 -7.79 -3.36
CA ARG A 234 -1.15 -8.72 -3.23
C ARG A 234 -2.49 -8.03 -3.02
N GLY A 235 -2.50 -6.74 -2.63
CA GLY A 235 -3.73 -6.03 -2.27
C GLY A 235 -4.34 -6.53 -0.96
N ASP A 236 -3.54 -7.08 -0.06
CA ASP A 236 -3.99 -7.46 1.28
C ASP A 236 -3.80 -6.28 2.24
N LEU A 237 -4.77 -6.05 3.11
CA LEU A 237 -4.68 -5.07 4.19
C LEU A 237 -4.15 -5.76 5.46
N TRP A 238 -3.16 -5.15 6.07
CA TRP A 238 -2.55 -5.63 7.29
C TRP A 238 -2.67 -4.61 8.41
N VAL A 239 -2.98 -5.08 9.61
CA VAL A 239 -3.19 -4.24 10.78
C VAL A 239 -2.52 -4.89 11.97
N THR A 240 -1.88 -4.08 12.81
CA THR A 240 -1.37 -4.54 14.11
C THR A 240 -2.25 -4.00 15.23
N SER A 241 -2.50 -4.82 16.22
CA SER A 241 -3.30 -4.44 17.39
C SER A 241 -2.77 -5.10 18.68
N SER A 242 -3.10 -4.51 19.83
CA SER A 242 -2.86 -5.10 21.14
C SER A 242 -4.19 -5.26 21.87
N ASP A 243 -4.36 -6.37 22.58
CA ASP A 243 -5.53 -6.59 23.43
C ASP A 243 -5.44 -5.84 24.77
N GLY A 244 -6.48 -5.94 25.60
CA GLY A 244 -6.52 -5.30 26.91
C GLY A 244 -5.49 -5.82 27.91
N ASN A 245 -4.87 -6.97 27.66
CA ASN A 245 -3.82 -7.58 28.47
C ASN A 245 -2.41 -7.25 27.95
N GLY A 246 -2.31 -6.53 26.82
CA GLY A 246 -1.05 -6.15 26.20
C GLY A 246 -0.49 -7.16 25.21
N ALA A 247 -1.17 -8.29 24.98
CA ALA A 247 -0.78 -9.22 23.91
C ALA A 247 -1.04 -8.59 22.54
N SER A 248 -0.04 -8.65 21.67
CA SER A 248 -0.10 -8.03 20.35
C SER A 248 -0.29 -9.07 19.26
N SER A 249 -0.96 -8.69 18.18
CA SER A 249 -1.20 -9.55 17.02
C SER A 249 -1.21 -8.76 15.71
N ILE A 250 -0.99 -9.49 14.62
CA ILE A 250 -1.08 -8.98 13.25
C ILE A 250 -2.33 -9.60 12.62
N HIS A 251 -3.17 -8.78 12.05
CA HIS A 251 -4.37 -9.21 11.33
C HIS A 251 -4.19 -8.98 9.83
N LYS A 252 -4.48 -10.00 9.04
CA LYS A 252 -4.65 -9.89 7.60
C LYS A 252 -6.13 -9.71 7.31
N LEU A 253 -6.47 -8.64 6.60
CA LEU A 253 -7.84 -8.32 6.24
C LEU A 253 -8.01 -8.24 4.73
N GLN A 254 -9.19 -8.46 4.28
CA GLN A 254 -9.62 -8.16 2.93
C GLN A 254 -9.70 -6.64 2.76
N LEU A 255 -8.98 -6.08 1.79
CA LEU A 255 -8.78 -4.64 1.65
C LEU A 255 -10.07 -3.83 1.53
N VAL A 256 -11.09 -4.41 0.91
CA VAL A 256 -12.33 -3.69 0.59
C VAL A 256 -13.42 -3.87 1.63
N SER A 257 -13.59 -5.09 2.11
CA SER A 257 -14.67 -5.41 3.06
C SER A 257 -14.24 -5.32 4.53
N GLY A 258 -12.94 -5.17 4.79
CA GLY A 258 -12.39 -5.24 6.14
C GLY A 258 -12.48 -6.61 6.81
N ARG A 259 -12.99 -7.65 6.11
CA ARG A 259 -13.12 -8.99 6.69
C ARG A 259 -11.77 -9.56 7.07
N VAL A 260 -11.64 -10.02 8.32
CA VAL A 260 -10.43 -10.70 8.79
C VAL A 260 -10.26 -12.03 8.06
N LEU A 261 -9.11 -12.23 7.44
CA LEU A 261 -8.74 -13.45 6.72
C LEU A 261 -7.91 -14.38 7.59
N SER A 262 -6.96 -13.82 8.35
CA SER A 262 -6.11 -14.54 9.29
C SER A 262 -5.58 -13.62 10.38
N GLN A 263 -5.12 -14.22 11.48
CA GLN A 263 -4.47 -13.55 12.59
C GLN A 263 -3.17 -14.28 12.91
N ILE A 264 -2.10 -13.54 13.17
CA ILE A 264 -0.80 -14.04 13.61
C ILE A 264 -0.53 -13.45 14.99
N ALA A 265 -0.50 -14.30 16.01
CA ALA A 265 -0.10 -13.87 17.35
C ALA A 265 1.41 -13.56 17.37
N LEU A 266 1.80 -12.52 18.07
CA LEU A 266 3.22 -12.24 18.31
C LEU A 266 3.79 -13.25 19.33
N PRO A 267 5.11 -13.52 19.29
CA PRO A 267 5.73 -14.52 20.16
C PRO A 267 5.57 -14.17 21.65
N SER A 268 4.83 -15.00 22.39
CA SER A 268 4.54 -14.76 23.81
C SER A 268 5.81 -14.77 24.70
N GLU A 269 6.84 -15.49 24.29
CA GLU A 269 8.13 -15.52 24.98
C GLU A 269 8.90 -14.17 24.91
N LEU A 270 8.44 -13.25 24.06
CA LEU A 270 9.02 -11.92 23.89
C LEU A 270 8.17 -10.83 24.56
N GLU A 271 7.03 -11.18 25.13
CA GLU A 271 6.16 -10.20 25.79
C GLU A 271 6.81 -9.54 27.02
N PRO A 272 6.50 -8.27 27.32
CA PRO A 272 5.56 -7.43 26.59
C PRO A 272 6.13 -6.85 25.28
N ILE A 273 5.29 -6.76 24.24
CA ILE A 273 5.65 -6.21 22.93
C ILE A 273 4.79 -4.98 22.65
N VAL A 274 5.43 -3.84 22.35
CA VAL A 274 4.76 -2.62 21.92
C VAL A 274 5.15 -2.31 20.47
N VAL A 275 4.27 -2.66 19.54
CA VAL A 275 4.47 -2.36 18.11
C VAL A 275 4.23 -0.88 17.85
N SER A 276 5.30 -0.12 17.60
CA SER A 276 5.23 1.30 17.29
C SER A 276 5.12 1.60 15.80
N ASP A 277 5.61 0.70 14.95
CA ASP A 277 5.45 0.76 13.50
C ASP A 277 5.54 -0.62 12.86
N PHE A 278 4.99 -0.71 11.67
CA PHE A 278 4.90 -1.92 10.87
C PHE A 278 5.08 -1.56 9.40
N ALA A 279 5.81 -2.39 8.66
CA ALA A 279 6.00 -2.21 7.22
C ALA A 279 6.16 -3.57 6.53
N ILE A 280 5.94 -3.59 5.22
CA ILE A 280 6.10 -4.76 4.37
C ILE A 280 7.28 -4.51 3.44
N SER A 281 8.26 -5.39 3.48
CA SER A 281 9.43 -5.31 2.59
C SER A 281 9.11 -5.82 1.18
N ASP A 282 9.98 -5.50 0.22
CA ASP A 282 9.79 -5.85 -1.20
C ASP A 282 9.64 -7.36 -1.45
N ASP A 283 10.19 -8.20 -0.59
CA ASP A 283 10.08 -9.67 -0.66
C ASP A 283 8.82 -10.24 0.05
N GLY A 284 8.01 -9.38 0.68
CA GLY A 284 6.80 -9.75 1.40
C GLY A 284 7.01 -10.16 2.85
N THR A 285 8.14 -9.88 3.39
CA THR A 285 8.34 -10.03 4.81
C THR A 285 7.66 -8.88 5.56
N LEU A 286 6.84 -9.23 6.54
CA LEU A 286 6.28 -8.28 7.49
C LEU A 286 7.38 -7.96 8.50
N VAL A 287 7.66 -6.67 8.65
CA VAL A 287 8.68 -6.16 9.59
C VAL A 287 7.98 -5.26 10.60
N LEU A 288 8.17 -5.57 11.87
CA LEU A 288 7.62 -4.80 12.98
C LEU A 288 8.76 -4.25 13.83
N VAL A 289 8.58 -3.09 14.39
CA VAL A 289 9.46 -2.58 15.44
C VAL A 289 8.74 -2.62 16.78
N ASP A 290 9.34 -3.36 17.70
CA ASP A 290 8.97 -3.38 19.12
C ASP A 290 9.74 -2.28 19.84
N SER A 291 9.02 -1.22 20.22
CA SER A 291 9.66 -0.07 20.90
C SER A 291 10.05 -0.36 22.35
N GLN A 292 9.38 -1.29 23.02
CA GLN A 292 9.68 -1.65 24.41
C GLN A 292 10.88 -2.59 24.48
N GLY A 293 10.92 -3.62 23.63
CA GLY A 293 12.03 -4.56 23.59
C GLY A 293 13.21 -4.10 22.74
N ALA A 294 13.13 -2.91 22.11
CA ALA A 294 14.12 -2.35 21.19
C ALA A 294 14.64 -3.39 20.19
N ARG A 295 13.73 -3.99 19.41
CA ARG A 295 14.06 -5.08 18.47
C ARG A 295 13.17 -5.03 17.22
N LEU A 296 13.65 -5.66 16.14
CA LEU A 296 12.84 -5.94 14.96
C LEU A 296 12.33 -7.38 15.03
N LEU A 297 11.05 -7.55 14.75
CA LEU A 297 10.40 -8.83 14.54
C LEU A 297 10.07 -8.97 13.05
N ARG A 298 10.25 -10.18 12.50
CA ARG A 298 10.01 -10.44 11.08
C ARG A 298 9.26 -11.75 10.90
N VAL A 299 8.27 -11.73 10.02
CA VAL A 299 7.48 -12.91 9.65
C VAL A 299 7.10 -12.83 8.17
N ARG A 300 7.07 -13.96 7.47
CA ARG A 300 6.57 -14.01 6.08
C ARG A 300 5.07 -13.77 6.04
N SER A 301 4.60 -12.98 5.08
CA SER A 301 3.15 -12.71 4.90
C SER A 301 2.31 -13.95 4.57
N THR A 302 2.96 -15.06 4.24
CA THR A 302 2.33 -16.37 3.96
C THR A 302 2.52 -17.39 5.07
N GLY A 303 3.14 -17.01 6.19
CA GLY A 303 3.45 -17.88 7.32
C GLY A 303 3.08 -17.25 8.65
N ASP A 304 3.28 -18.00 9.70
CA ASP A 304 3.04 -17.60 11.09
C ASP A 304 4.30 -17.69 11.97
N ARG A 305 5.40 -18.18 11.39
CA ARG A 305 6.65 -18.36 12.11
C ARG A 305 7.54 -17.13 11.99
N PHE A 306 7.87 -16.55 13.15
CA PHE A 306 8.81 -15.44 13.24
C PHE A 306 10.26 -15.89 13.06
N ASP A 307 11.04 -15.05 12.38
CA ASP A 307 12.49 -15.16 12.37
C ASP A 307 13.05 -14.84 13.76
N ARG A 308 14.34 -15.15 13.98
CA ARG A 308 15.03 -14.70 15.19
C ARG A 308 14.99 -13.17 15.30
N PRO A 309 14.54 -12.62 16.45
CA PRO A 309 14.51 -11.17 16.64
C PRO A 309 15.87 -10.52 16.47
N ILE A 310 15.92 -9.33 15.88
CA ILE A 310 17.14 -8.53 15.76
C ILE A 310 17.12 -7.46 16.84
N ALA A 311 18.04 -7.56 17.82
CA ALA A 311 18.21 -6.52 18.84
C ALA A 311 18.77 -5.24 18.20
N LEU A 312 18.15 -4.09 18.49
CA LEU A 312 18.51 -2.82 17.88
C LEU A 312 19.59 -2.05 18.66
N HIS A 313 19.64 -2.23 19.98
CA HIS A 313 20.55 -1.51 20.88
C HIS A 313 20.46 0.02 20.72
N VAL A 314 19.26 0.53 20.44
CA VAL A 314 18.96 1.97 20.33
C VAL A 314 17.81 2.33 21.28
N PRO A 315 17.75 3.57 21.79
CA PRO A 315 16.68 3.99 22.67
C PRO A 315 15.38 4.25 21.86
N THR A 316 14.27 3.77 22.38
CA THR A 316 12.90 4.10 21.95
C THR A 316 12.75 4.11 20.41
N PRO A 317 12.91 2.97 19.73
CA PRO A 317 12.69 2.92 18.29
C PRO A 317 11.23 3.24 17.97
N SER A 318 11.00 4.14 17.03
CA SER A 318 9.68 4.71 16.74
C SER A 318 9.09 4.27 15.40
N SER A 319 9.93 4.09 14.38
CA SER A 319 9.45 3.80 13.01
C SER A 319 10.50 3.09 12.18
N ILE A 320 10.03 2.42 11.12
CA ILE A 320 10.87 1.64 10.20
C ILE A 320 10.58 1.94 8.74
N ALA A 321 11.59 1.76 7.90
CA ALA A 321 11.49 1.83 6.46
C ALA A 321 12.35 0.74 5.80
N PRO A 322 11.78 -0.42 5.47
CA PRO A 322 12.49 -1.45 4.71
C PRO A 322 12.84 -0.96 3.29
N ALA A 323 14.05 -1.25 2.83
CA ALA A 323 14.50 -0.89 1.49
C ALA A 323 15.73 -1.69 1.06
N ASN A 324 15.67 -2.36 -0.08
CA ASN A 324 16.85 -2.99 -0.71
C ASN A 324 17.65 -3.93 0.21
N GLY A 325 16.98 -4.78 0.98
CA GLY A 325 17.61 -5.77 1.88
C GLY A 325 18.09 -5.21 3.22
N VAL A 326 17.86 -3.93 3.50
CA VAL A 326 18.09 -3.31 4.81
C VAL A 326 16.79 -2.73 5.37
N THR A 327 16.78 -2.43 6.66
CA THR A 327 15.69 -1.70 7.31
C THR A 327 16.26 -0.48 8.02
N TYR A 328 15.78 0.71 7.66
CA TYR A 328 16.09 1.92 8.43
C TYR A 328 15.20 1.98 9.65
N VAL A 329 15.74 2.45 10.77
CA VAL A 329 15.05 2.53 12.05
C VAL A 329 15.24 3.93 12.62
N ALA A 330 14.16 4.66 12.81
CA ALA A 330 14.16 5.92 13.55
C ALA A 330 14.04 5.62 15.05
N HIS A 331 14.80 6.34 15.86
CA HIS A 331 14.83 6.21 17.32
C HIS A 331 15.14 7.55 17.99
N ALA A 332 15.11 7.60 19.32
CA ALA A 332 15.27 8.87 20.03
C ALA A 332 16.59 9.60 19.71
N ASP A 333 17.71 8.87 19.53
CA ASP A 333 19.01 9.45 19.24
C ASP A 333 19.24 9.70 17.74
N GLY A 334 18.31 9.32 16.86
CA GLY A 334 18.42 9.56 15.43
C GLY A 334 17.97 8.41 14.53
N LEU A 335 18.84 7.97 13.66
CA LEU A 335 18.55 6.97 12.62
C LEU A 335 19.62 5.89 12.57
N SER A 336 19.21 4.64 12.47
CA SER A 336 20.08 3.48 12.25
C SER A 336 19.66 2.71 11.01
N VAL A 337 20.59 1.94 10.43
CA VAL A 337 20.31 0.96 9.37
C VAL A 337 20.63 -0.44 9.89
N VAL A 338 19.73 -1.37 9.64
CA VAL A 338 19.83 -2.78 10.00
C VAL A 338 19.98 -3.59 8.71
N ASP A 339 21.10 -4.29 8.59
CA ASP A 339 21.25 -5.34 7.58
C ASP A 339 20.43 -6.56 8.04
N THR A 340 19.34 -6.84 7.31
CA THR A 340 18.38 -7.86 7.73
C THR A 340 18.88 -9.30 7.58
N ALA A 341 19.93 -9.53 6.80
CA ALA A 341 20.53 -10.83 6.61
C ALA A 341 21.51 -11.17 7.74
N SER A 342 22.35 -10.22 8.12
CA SER A 342 23.37 -10.42 9.18
C SER A 342 22.88 -10.01 10.57
N GLY A 343 21.80 -9.23 10.68
CA GLY A 343 21.34 -8.63 11.93
C GLY A 343 22.22 -7.46 12.42
N ARG A 344 23.17 -6.97 11.59
CA ARG A 344 24.06 -5.88 11.99
C ARG A 344 23.30 -4.55 12.01
N VAL A 345 23.41 -3.82 13.12
CA VAL A 345 22.88 -2.47 13.30
C VAL A 345 24.01 -1.46 13.20
N THR A 346 23.82 -0.43 12.37
CA THR A 346 24.82 0.63 12.17
C THR A 346 24.10 1.99 12.27
N SER A 347 24.64 2.89 13.11
CA SER A 347 24.10 4.26 13.23
C SER A 347 24.40 5.08 11.97
N ILE A 348 23.39 5.83 11.50
CA ILE A 348 23.52 6.78 10.39
C ILE A 348 24.13 8.08 10.92
N GLN A 349 25.31 8.42 10.41
CA GLN A 349 25.97 9.66 10.77
C GLN A 349 25.27 10.87 10.13
N ALA A 350 25.05 11.94 10.90
CA ALA A 350 24.52 13.19 10.36
C ALA A 350 25.66 14.12 9.87
N ALA A 351 25.46 14.83 8.78
CA ALA A 351 26.33 15.92 8.38
C ALA A 351 26.21 17.08 9.39
N LYS A 352 27.23 17.98 9.38
CA LYS A 352 27.20 19.16 10.28
C LYS A 352 25.93 19.98 10.06
N GLY A 353 25.20 20.26 11.13
CA GLY A 353 23.95 21.02 11.12
C GLY A 353 22.70 20.22 10.70
N VAL A 354 22.83 18.91 10.48
CA VAL A 354 21.70 18.01 10.18
C VAL A 354 21.26 17.32 11.47
N SER A 355 19.99 17.43 11.83
CA SER A 355 19.39 16.70 12.96
C SER A 355 18.57 15.52 12.44
N LEU A 356 18.80 14.34 13.03
CA LEU A 356 18.04 13.12 12.75
C LEU A 356 17.16 12.69 13.93
N THR A 357 17.15 13.46 15.01
CA THR A 357 16.36 13.19 16.21
C THR A 357 14.89 13.54 15.97
N THR A 358 14.01 13.07 16.86
CA THR A 358 12.57 13.37 16.84
C THR A 358 11.80 12.92 15.58
N LEU A 359 12.37 11.97 14.83
CA LEU A 359 11.67 11.33 13.71
C LEU A 359 10.59 10.38 14.26
N ARG A 360 9.32 10.69 13.97
CA ARG A 360 8.16 9.90 14.45
C ARG A 360 7.73 8.83 13.46
N ARG A 361 7.86 9.11 12.15
CA ARG A 361 7.52 8.19 11.08
C ARG A 361 8.51 8.36 9.94
N ILE A 362 8.95 7.25 9.36
CA ILE A 362 9.80 7.26 8.17
C ILE A 362 9.29 6.26 7.13
N ARG A 363 9.43 6.58 5.86
CA ARG A 363 9.16 5.69 4.73
C ARG A 363 10.24 5.84 3.67
N TRP A 364 10.58 4.74 3.01
CA TRP A 364 11.54 4.77 1.91
C TRP A 364 10.92 5.28 0.62
N ALA A 365 11.56 6.21 -0.06
CA ALA A 365 11.13 6.73 -1.35
C ALA A 365 12.30 7.29 -2.16
N ARG A 366 12.36 6.96 -3.44
CA ARG A 366 13.30 7.55 -4.42
C ARG A 366 14.77 7.64 -3.96
N GLY A 367 15.26 6.59 -3.33
CA GLY A 367 16.66 6.52 -2.91
C GLY A 367 16.99 7.25 -1.60
N GLY A 368 15.99 7.77 -0.89
CA GLY A 368 16.12 8.41 0.41
C GLY A 368 14.95 8.09 1.34
N LEU A 369 14.85 8.82 2.42
CA LEU A 369 13.75 8.68 3.37
C LEU A 369 12.86 9.93 3.36
N ILE A 370 11.56 9.71 3.45
CA ILE A 370 10.58 10.74 3.77
C ILE A 370 10.13 10.47 5.20
N GLY A 371 10.07 11.51 6.02
CA GLY A 371 9.72 11.34 7.43
C GLY A 371 8.90 12.49 7.99
N ILE A 372 8.21 12.21 9.09
CA ILE A 372 7.61 13.21 9.95
C ILE A 372 8.58 13.46 11.09
N GLN A 373 9.07 14.70 11.20
CA GLN A 373 9.99 15.14 12.24
C GLN A 373 9.31 16.18 13.12
N GLU A 374 9.41 16.02 14.44
CA GLU A 374 8.97 17.01 15.40
C GLU A 374 10.08 18.00 15.70
N ASP A 375 9.74 19.26 15.83
CA ASP A 375 10.58 20.30 16.42
C ASP A 375 9.82 20.96 17.57
N GLY A 376 10.41 21.91 18.26
CA GLY A 376 9.77 22.54 19.42
C GLY A 376 8.48 23.33 19.08
N THR A 377 8.13 23.47 17.82
CA THR A 377 6.97 24.23 17.32
C THR A 377 5.88 23.34 16.71
N GLY A 378 6.18 22.08 16.44
CA GLY A 378 5.23 21.13 15.84
C GLY A 378 5.90 20.03 15.04
N SER A 379 5.16 19.46 14.11
CA SER A 379 5.66 18.39 13.21
C SER A 379 5.69 18.86 11.76
N ARG A 380 6.66 18.42 10.99
CA ARG A 380 6.80 18.72 9.57
C ARG A 380 7.17 17.49 8.76
N LEU A 381 6.78 17.47 7.50
CA LEU A 381 7.22 16.47 6.55
C LEU A 381 8.61 16.86 6.03
N VAL A 382 9.56 15.91 6.11
CA VAL A 382 10.95 16.13 5.69
C VAL A 382 11.43 15.04 4.73
N ARG A 383 12.37 15.43 3.85
CA ARG A 383 13.20 14.50 3.08
C ARG A 383 14.56 14.38 3.73
N ILE A 384 14.99 13.15 3.98
CA ILE A 384 16.32 12.83 4.49
C ILE A 384 17.14 12.28 3.32
N ARG A 385 18.13 13.05 2.88
CA ARG A 385 19.05 12.64 1.82
C ARG A 385 20.18 11.82 2.42
N LEU A 386 20.43 10.66 1.83
CA LEU A 386 21.54 9.78 2.20
C LEU A 386 22.66 9.88 1.14
N ASN A 387 23.89 9.65 1.56
CA ASN A 387 25.01 9.51 0.63
C ASN A 387 24.92 8.19 -0.17
N SER A 388 25.78 8.00 -1.15
CA SER A 388 25.73 6.84 -2.07
C SER A 388 25.82 5.48 -1.37
N ASN A 389 26.61 5.35 -0.30
CA ASN A 389 26.73 4.14 0.51
C ASN A 389 25.67 4.06 1.63
N ARG A 390 24.76 5.03 1.74
CA ARG A 390 23.58 5.06 2.63
C ARG A 390 23.87 4.98 4.13
N HIS A 391 25.10 5.32 4.56
CA HIS A 391 25.51 5.33 5.97
C HIS A 391 25.61 6.73 6.56
N ARG A 392 25.31 7.77 5.78
CA ARG A 392 25.37 9.17 6.23
C ARG A 392 24.20 9.97 5.66
N ALA A 393 23.52 10.69 6.53
CA ALA A 393 22.55 11.70 6.13
C ALA A 393 23.29 13.00 5.78
N THR A 394 23.07 13.46 4.55
CA THR A 394 23.73 14.65 4.00
C THR A 394 22.88 15.90 4.16
N ALA A 395 21.56 15.76 4.18
CA ALA A 395 20.60 16.84 4.39
C ALA A 395 19.29 16.32 4.98
N VAL A 396 18.59 17.19 5.70
CA VAL A 396 17.18 17.06 6.06
C VAL A 396 16.48 18.31 5.54
N GLU A 397 15.61 18.12 4.56
CA GLU A 397 14.96 19.22 3.82
C GLU A 397 13.45 19.18 4.10
N PRO A 398 12.83 20.29 4.56
CA PRO A 398 11.38 20.35 4.68
C PRO A 398 10.73 20.20 3.30
N LEU A 399 9.76 19.29 3.19
CA LEU A 399 8.94 19.12 1.99
C LEU A 399 7.66 19.95 2.06
N ASP A 400 7.11 20.10 3.26
CA ASP A 400 5.98 20.97 3.54
C ASP A 400 6.44 22.20 4.29
N GLY A 401 5.88 23.34 3.91
CA GLY A 401 6.30 24.62 4.46
C GLY A 401 5.57 25.03 5.72
N GLU A 402 4.51 24.37 6.05
CA GLU A 402 3.72 24.68 7.23
C GLU A 402 4.05 23.73 8.36
N VAL A 403 4.38 24.28 9.51
CA VAL A 403 4.47 23.55 10.77
C VAL A 403 3.04 23.26 11.19
N GLN A 404 2.56 22.08 10.83
CA GLN A 404 1.24 21.61 11.25
C GLN A 404 1.43 20.48 12.25
N SER A 405 0.50 20.37 13.19
CA SER A 405 0.40 19.18 14.02
C SER A 405 0.09 17.98 13.14
N ALA A 406 1.13 17.41 12.52
CA ALA A 406 1.00 16.18 11.76
C ALA A 406 0.87 15.03 12.74
N GLY A 407 -0.12 14.18 12.52
CA GLY A 407 -0.17 12.88 13.16
C GLY A 407 1.03 12.02 12.75
N THR A 408 1.13 10.80 13.27
CA THR A 408 2.20 9.86 12.89
C THR A 408 1.88 9.07 11.62
N ALA A 409 0.75 9.32 10.95
CA ALA A 409 0.29 8.58 9.77
C ALA A 409 0.92 9.13 8.48
N LEU A 410 1.74 8.33 7.82
CA LEU A 410 2.46 8.65 6.59
C LEU A 410 2.47 7.44 5.67
N THR A 411 2.13 7.64 4.41
CA THR A 411 2.30 6.63 3.35
C THR A 411 2.91 7.26 2.09
N ILE A 412 3.54 6.42 1.27
CA ILE A 412 4.14 6.82 0.01
C ILE A 412 3.45 6.06 -1.12
N SER A 413 3.06 6.78 -2.15
CA SER A 413 2.56 6.16 -3.38
C SER A 413 3.11 6.89 -4.59
N ARG A 414 3.79 6.15 -5.47
CA ARG A 414 4.40 6.68 -6.70
C ARG A 414 5.32 7.88 -6.39
N ASP A 415 4.86 9.07 -6.74
CA ASP A 415 5.60 10.33 -6.71
C ASP A 415 5.14 11.26 -5.59
N ALA A 416 4.30 10.76 -4.68
CA ALA A 416 3.73 11.57 -3.62
C ALA A 416 3.85 10.92 -2.25
N ALA A 417 4.04 11.74 -1.26
CA ALA A 417 3.83 11.43 0.15
C ALA A 417 2.44 11.90 0.56
N TYR A 418 1.74 11.07 1.32
CA TYR A 418 0.47 11.39 1.92
C TYR A 418 0.59 11.27 3.44
N TYR A 419 0.09 12.25 4.16
CA TYR A 419 0.09 12.25 5.62
C TYR A 419 -1.18 12.89 6.16
N VAL A 420 -1.53 12.57 7.40
CA VAL A 420 -2.67 13.18 8.08
C VAL A 420 -2.19 14.42 8.83
N ALA A 421 -2.84 15.55 8.58
CA ALA A 421 -2.66 16.79 9.34
C ALA A 421 -3.95 17.14 10.09
N ASN A 422 -3.81 17.54 11.34
CA ASN A 422 -4.89 18.17 12.09
C ASN A 422 -4.76 19.69 11.94
N THR A 423 -5.78 20.31 11.40
CA THR A 423 -5.87 21.76 11.19
C THR A 423 -6.99 22.34 12.04
N PRO A 424 -7.10 23.68 12.19
CA PRO A 424 -8.24 24.30 12.86
C PRO A 424 -9.61 23.93 12.24
N GLU A 425 -9.62 23.58 10.94
CA GLU A 425 -10.83 23.14 10.22
C GLU A 425 -11.10 21.64 10.33
N GLY A 426 -10.27 20.90 11.10
CA GLY A 426 -10.41 19.45 11.28
C GLY A 426 -9.24 18.65 10.72
N ALA A 427 -9.44 17.33 10.56
CA ALA A 427 -8.42 16.43 10.04
C ALA A 427 -8.49 16.34 8.52
N ALA A 428 -7.31 16.31 7.87
CA ALA A 428 -7.19 16.16 6.43
C ALA A 428 -6.00 15.27 6.02
N ILE A 429 -6.13 14.53 4.93
CA ILE A 429 -5.00 13.91 4.25
C ILE A 429 -4.39 14.96 3.34
N ARG A 430 -3.11 15.20 3.53
CA ARG A 430 -2.32 16.10 2.69
C ARG A 430 -1.48 15.30 1.70
N ARG A 431 -1.30 15.84 0.50
CA ARG A 431 -0.47 15.30 -0.57
C ARG A 431 0.69 16.25 -0.84
N VAL A 432 1.90 15.69 -0.88
CA VAL A 432 3.11 16.44 -1.26
C VAL A 432 3.86 15.65 -2.33
N GLU A 433 4.19 16.30 -3.44
CA GLU A 433 5.01 15.67 -4.48
C GLU A 433 6.45 15.46 -3.98
N ILE A 434 6.95 14.24 -4.17
CA ILE A 434 8.35 13.89 -3.88
C ILE A 434 9.09 13.76 -5.22
N ARG A 435 9.71 14.88 -5.63
CA ARG A 435 10.52 14.98 -6.85
C ARG A 435 11.94 14.45 -6.65
#